data_dfa69c4aa731bc4a68d259610d9d7e5f
#
_entry.id   dfa69c4aa731bc4a68d259610d9d7e5f
#
_cell.length_a   1.000
_cell.length_b   1.000
_cell.length_c   1.000
_cell.angle_alpha   90.00
_cell.angle_beta   90.00
_cell.angle_gamma   90.00
#
_symmetry.space_group_name_H-M   'P 1'
#
loop_
_entity.id
_entity.type
_entity.pdbx_description
1 polymer ?
#
loop_
_entity_poly.entity_id
_entity_poly.type
_entity_poly.pdbx_seq_one_letter_code
_entity_poly.pdbx_strand_id
1 'polypeptide(L)' 'HDVVKMLVEFCREPKTVQEMMEYVGEKSRTSFKRKYLKSLIEDGILTMTIPDKPTSGKQKYFS' A
#
# COMPACT_ATOMS: atom_id res chain seq x y z
N HIS A 1 -0.46 -15.71 -9.25
CA HIS A 1 0.16 -14.57 -8.57
C HIS A 1 -0.83 -13.87 -7.67
N ASP A 2 -0.54 -13.87 -6.41
CA ASP A 2 -1.38 -13.18 -5.44
C ASP A 2 -0.69 -11.87 -5.03
N VAL A 3 -1.08 -10.79 -5.70
CA VAL A 3 -0.51 -9.46 -5.45
C VAL A 3 -0.80 -9.00 -4.03
N VAL A 4 -1.99 -9.32 -3.52
CA VAL A 4 -2.36 -8.97 -2.15
C VAL A 4 -1.41 -9.64 -1.16
N LYS A 5 -1.15 -10.92 -1.32
CA LYS A 5 -0.23 -11.65 -0.46
C LYS A 5 1.19 -11.09 -0.54
N MET A 6 1.64 -10.77 -1.75
CA MET A 6 2.95 -10.15 -1.96
C MET A 6 3.06 -8.83 -1.21
N LEU A 7 2.03 -7.99 -1.29
CA LEU A 7 2.01 -6.70 -0.62
C LEU A 7 1.99 -6.86 0.90
N VAL A 8 1.21 -7.80 1.42
CA VAL A 8 1.14 -8.06 2.86
C VAL A 8 2.52 -8.44 3.40
N GLU A 9 3.21 -9.33 2.71
CA GLU A 9 4.55 -9.75 3.13
C GLU A 9 5.57 -8.61 3.01
N PHE A 10 5.49 -7.86 1.91
CA PHE A 10 6.38 -6.71 1.69
C PHE A 10 6.18 -5.63 2.75
N CYS A 11 4.95 -5.44 3.20
CA CYS A 11 4.59 -4.41 4.16
C CYS A 11 4.72 -4.84 5.61
N ARG A 12 5.42 -5.91 5.90
CA ARG A 12 5.76 -6.26 7.29
C ARG A 12 6.53 -5.14 7.97
N GLU A 13 7.33 -4.42 7.18
CA GLU A 13 7.91 -3.17 7.59
C GLU A 13 7.18 -2.05 6.86
N PRO A 14 7.02 -0.86 7.45
CA PRO A 14 6.32 0.24 6.77
C PRO A 14 6.96 0.59 5.42
N LYS A 15 6.11 0.70 4.39
CA LYS A 15 6.54 1.01 3.03
C LYS A 15 5.68 2.11 2.44
N THR A 16 6.28 2.93 1.57
CA THR A 16 5.54 3.97 0.85
C THR A 16 4.78 3.36 -0.32
N VAL A 17 3.80 4.10 -0.85
CA VAL A 17 3.06 3.69 -2.05
C VAL A 17 4.03 3.46 -3.21
N GLN A 18 5.02 4.34 -3.37
CA GLN A 18 6.00 4.22 -4.44
C GLN A 18 6.78 2.91 -4.34
N GLU A 19 7.22 2.54 -3.14
CA GLU A 19 7.93 1.30 -2.92
C GLU A 19 7.07 0.09 -3.26
N MET A 20 5.79 0.12 -2.85
CA MET A 20 4.86 -0.96 -3.16
C MET A 20 4.60 -1.08 -4.65
N MET A 21 4.42 0.05 -5.35
CA MET A 21 4.19 0.06 -6.79
C MET A 21 5.37 -0.56 -7.55
N GLU A 22 6.58 -0.19 -7.15
CA GLU A 22 7.78 -0.75 -7.76
C GLU A 22 7.91 -2.25 -7.52
N TYR A 23 7.53 -2.68 -6.33
CA TYR A 23 7.61 -4.10 -5.96
C TYR A 23 6.69 -4.96 -6.83
N VAL A 24 5.48 -4.48 -7.11
CA VAL A 24 4.50 -5.23 -7.89
C VAL A 24 4.49 -4.90 -9.38
N GLY A 25 5.30 -3.90 -9.78
CA GLY A 25 5.40 -3.52 -11.18
C GLY A 25 4.28 -2.62 -11.68
N GLU A 26 3.54 -1.96 -10.79
CA GLU A 26 2.51 -1.01 -11.18
C GLU A 26 3.12 0.34 -11.54
N LYS A 27 2.58 0.96 -12.60
CA LYS A 27 3.09 2.24 -13.10
C LYS A 27 2.18 3.42 -12.74
N SER A 28 0.89 3.16 -12.53
CA SER A 28 -0.08 4.21 -12.22
C SER A 28 -0.43 4.19 -10.74
N ARG A 29 -0.12 5.28 -10.05
CA ARG A 29 -0.45 5.42 -8.63
C ARG A 29 -1.96 5.38 -8.39
N THR A 30 -2.71 6.07 -9.23
CA THR A 30 -4.17 6.11 -9.12
C THR A 30 -4.77 4.72 -9.29
N SER A 31 -4.35 3.98 -10.31
CA SER A 31 -4.82 2.60 -10.53
C SER A 31 -4.44 1.70 -9.39
N PHE A 32 -3.20 1.81 -8.91
CA PHE A 32 -2.72 1.00 -7.79
C PHE A 32 -3.56 1.22 -6.54
N LYS A 33 -3.82 2.48 -6.20
CA LYS A 33 -4.62 2.82 -5.03
C LYS A 33 -6.05 2.27 -5.15
N ARG A 34 -6.66 2.41 -6.31
CA ARG A 34 -8.04 1.92 -6.53
C ARG A 34 -8.12 0.41 -6.49
N LYS A 35 -7.17 -0.27 -7.12
CA LYS A 35 -7.21 -1.73 -7.26
C LYS A 35 -6.85 -2.45 -5.98
N TYR A 36 -5.84 -1.98 -5.28
CA TYR A 36 -5.27 -2.71 -4.16
C TYR A 36 -5.34 -1.97 -2.85
N LEU A 37 -4.79 -0.77 -2.81
CA LEU A 37 -4.58 -0.07 -1.55
C LEU A 37 -5.87 0.23 -0.81
N LYS A 38 -6.87 0.73 -1.52
CA LYS A 38 -8.17 1.05 -0.92
C LYS A 38 -8.79 -0.17 -0.27
N SER A 39 -8.82 -1.28 -0.99
CA SER A 39 -9.40 -2.53 -0.50
C SER A 39 -8.62 -3.07 0.71
N LEU A 40 -7.30 -3.02 0.64
CA LEU A 40 -6.45 -3.52 1.72
C LEU A 40 -6.64 -2.71 3.00
N ILE A 41 -6.84 -1.40 2.87
CA ILE A 41 -7.08 -0.54 4.03
C ILE A 41 -8.49 -0.77 4.58
N GLU A 42 -9.50 -0.86 3.71
CA GLU A 42 -10.89 -1.09 4.13
C GLU A 42 -11.05 -2.42 4.85
N ASP A 43 -10.34 -3.44 4.41
CA ASP A 43 -10.37 -4.76 5.01
C ASP A 43 -9.49 -4.87 6.27
N GLY A 44 -8.77 -3.81 6.60
CA GLY A 44 -7.90 -3.80 7.76
C GLY A 44 -6.62 -4.60 7.58
N ILE A 45 -6.28 -4.96 6.34
CA ILE A 45 -5.06 -5.72 6.04
C ILE A 45 -3.83 -4.83 6.13
N LEU A 46 -3.93 -3.60 5.63
CA LEU A 46 -2.86 -2.62 5.75
C LEU A 46 -3.31 -1.44 6.61
N THR A 47 -2.38 -0.87 7.35
CA THR A 47 -2.62 0.28 8.22
C THR A 47 -1.72 1.43 7.80
N MET A 48 -2.26 2.65 7.85
CA MET A 48 -1.50 3.86 7.57
C MET A 48 -0.69 4.27 8.81
N THR A 49 0.57 4.67 8.61
CA THR A 49 1.40 5.14 9.73
C THR A 49 1.01 6.55 10.16
N ILE A 50 0.46 7.35 9.22
CA ILE A 50 0.00 8.71 9.49
C ILE A 50 -1.47 8.81 9.04
N PRO A 51 -2.42 8.28 9.81
CA PRO A 51 -3.84 8.24 9.38
C PRO A 51 -4.46 9.62 9.19
N ASP A 52 -3.97 10.64 9.89
CA ASP A 52 -4.49 11.99 9.80
C ASP A 52 -4.12 12.66 8.47
N LYS A 53 -3.10 12.18 7.78
CA LYS A 53 -2.63 12.76 6.53
C LYS A 53 -2.40 11.67 5.48
N PRO A 54 -3.47 11.06 4.97
CA PRO A 54 -3.34 9.91 4.06
C PRO A 54 -2.61 10.23 2.76
N THR A 55 -2.57 11.50 2.35
CA THR A 55 -1.88 11.90 1.13
C THR A 55 -0.48 12.48 1.37
N SER A 56 0.00 12.41 2.61
CA SER A 56 1.34 12.90 2.94
C SER A 56 2.41 12.12 2.18
N GLY A 57 3.43 12.82 1.71
CA GLY A 57 4.59 12.18 1.07
C GLY A 57 5.36 11.27 2.01
N LYS A 58 5.17 11.43 3.32
CA LYS A 58 5.80 10.59 4.34
C LYS A 58 4.93 9.42 4.77
N GLN A 59 3.73 9.32 4.22
CA GLN A 59 2.81 8.23 4.55
C GLN A 59 3.40 6.89 4.17
N LYS A 60 3.34 5.95 5.10
CA LYS A 60 3.75 4.57 4.87
C LYS A 60 2.62 3.64 5.28
N TYR A 61 2.67 2.43 4.76
CA TYR A 61 1.66 1.41 5.04
C TYR A 61 2.34 0.17 5.57
N PHE A 62 1.71 -0.49 6.51
CA PHE A 62 2.25 -1.73 7.09
C PHE A 62 1.13 -2.73 7.37
N SER A 63 1.50 -3.98 7.42
CA SER A 63 0.56 -5.08 7.72
C SER A 63 0.68 -5.57 9.16
#